data_1d91bfad061a9a0740c129265a8d30c2
#
_entry.id   1d91bfad061a9a0740c129265a8d30c2
#
_cell.length_a   1.000
_cell.length_b   1.000
_cell.length_c   1.000
_cell.angle_alpha   90.00
_cell.angle_beta   90.00
_cell.angle_gamma   90.00
#
_symmetry.space_group_name_H-M   'P 1'
#
loop_
_entity.id
_entity.type
_entity.pdbx_description
1 polymer ?
#
loop_
_entity_poly.entity_id
_entity_poly.type
_entity_poly.pdbx_seq_one_letter_code
_entity_poly.pdbx_strand_id
1 'polypeptide(L)'
;MSIASPQKPQTNDNFAITFAPLSLADVYTLADDPANGAVVVMSGTVRNQTEGKPVVSLEYQAYEPMALRVFATIAQDIREKWADVKRVVIHHRIGRLQIGEISVLV
;
A
#
# COMPACT_ATOMS: atom_id res chain seq x y z
N MET A 1 -29.09 7.74 -18.53
CA MET A 1 -28.00 7.66 -17.62
C MET A 1 -27.53 9.03 -17.24
N SER A 2 -27.44 9.22 -16.02
CA SER A 2 -26.82 10.42 -15.56
C SER A 2 -25.34 10.32 -15.79
N ILE A 3 -24.85 11.26 -16.51
CA ILE A 3 -23.44 11.45 -16.44
C ILE A 3 -23.21 12.07 -15.11
N ALA A 4 -22.75 11.30 -14.26
CA ALA A 4 -22.17 11.89 -13.11
C ALA A 4 -21.28 13.01 -13.57
N SER A 5 -21.19 14.01 -12.78
CA SER A 5 -20.18 15.02 -12.95
C SER A 5 -18.89 14.35 -13.36
N PRO A 6 -18.04 15.05 -14.07
CA PRO A 6 -16.76 14.49 -14.44
C PRO A 6 -16.11 13.96 -13.19
N GLN A 7 -16.30 12.70 -13.00
CA GLN A 7 -15.73 12.02 -11.89
C GLN A 7 -14.25 11.91 -12.11
N LYS A 8 -13.53 11.99 -11.05
CA LYS A 8 -12.21 11.44 -11.08
C LYS A 8 -12.34 10.02 -11.60
N PRO A 9 -11.44 9.58 -12.47
CA PRO A 9 -11.42 8.20 -12.88
C PRO A 9 -11.51 7.30 -11.66
N GLN A 10 -12.36 6.32 -11.74
CA GLN A 10 -12.47 5.34 -10.67
C GLN A 10 -11.27 4.41 -10.80
N THR A 11 -10.30 4.58 -9.94
CA THR A 11 -9.09 3.79 -9.98
C THR A 11 -9.21 2.48 -9.23
N ASN A 12 -10.17 2.40 -8.30
CA ASN A 12 -10.29 1.28 -7.38
C ASN A 12 -9.02 1.05 -6.56
N ASP A 13 -8.24 2.09 -6.38
CA ASP A 13 -7.08 2.03 -5.52
C ASP A 13 -7.51 1.91 -4.07
N ASN A 14 -6.69 1.27 -3.26
CA ASN A 14 -6.99 1.07 -1.86
C ASN A 14 -5.76 1.42 -1.03
N PHE A 15 -5.92 2.41 -0.18
CA PHE A 15 -4.86 2.89 0.70
C PHE A 15 -5.32 2.78 2.13
N ALA A 16 -4.48 2.22 2.99
CA ALA A 16 -4.82 2.06 4.39
C ALA A 16 -3.62 2.23 5.29
N ILE A 17 -3.87 2.80 6.45
CA ILE A 17 -2.93 2.85 7.55
C ILE A 17 -3.64 2.24 8.75
N THR A 18 -3.01 1.27 9.40
CA THR A 18 -3.68 0.52 10.45
C THR A 18 -2.69 0.07 11.52
N PHE A 19 -3.20 -0.14 12.73
CA PHE A 19 -2.45 -0.82 13.79
C PHE A 19 -2.55 -2.33 13.67
N ALA A 20 -3.56 -2.82 12.97
CA ALA A 20 -3.80 -4.26 12.84
C ALA A 20 -2.76 -4.91 11.92
N PRO A 21 -2.48 -6.19 12.10
CA PRO A 21 -1.62 -6.92 11.18
C PRO A 21 -2.13 -6.83 9.75
N LEU A 22 -1.23 -6.67 8.81
CA LEU A 22 -1.57 -6.61 7.40
C LEU A 22 -1.78 -8.02 6.85
N SER A 23 -2.74 -8.15 5.94
CA SER A 23 -3.08 -9.43 5.32
C SER A 23 -2.63 -9.44 3.86
N LEU A 24 -1.68 -10.31 3.56
CA LEU A 24 -1.20 -10.50 2.20
C LEU A 24 -2.33 -10.97 1.27
N ALA A 25 -3.17 -11.89 1.76
CA ALA A 25 -4.29 -12.39 1.00
C ALA A 25 -5.30 -11.30 0.66
N ASP A 26 -5.60 -10.43 1.63
CA ASP A 26 -6.54 -9.34 1.42
C ASP A 26 -5.99 -8.33 0.40
N VAL A 27 -4.72 -8.00 0.51
CA VAL A 27 -4.09 -7.06 -0.42
C VAL A 27 -4.08 -7.65 -1.83
N TYR A 28 -3.78 -8.93 -1.98
CA TYR A 28 -3.83 -9.57 -3.28
C TYR A 28 -5.25 -9.48 -3.87
N THR A 29 -6.27 -9.79 -3.08
CA THR A 29 -7.65 -9.74 -3.52
C THR A 29 -8.05 -8.32 -3.96
N LEU A 30 -7.62 -7.30 -3.20
CA LEU A 30 -7.90 -5.92 -3.53
C LEU A 30 -7.21 -5.47 -4.83
N ALA A 31 -6.03 -6.00 -5.10
CA ALA A 31 -5.27 -5.66 -6.30
C ALA A 31 -5.75 -6.42 -7.53
N ASP A 32 -6.40 -7.55 -7.35
CA ASP A 32 -6.82 -8.39 -8.45
C ASP A 32 -7.98 -7.76 -9.21
N ASP A 33 -7.98 -7.93 -10.51
CA ASP A 33 -9.00 -7.40 -11.41
C ASP A 33 -9.04 -8.28 -12.64
N PRO A 34 -10.24 -8.62 -13.15
CA PRO A 34 -10.32 -9.48 -14.35
C PRO A 34 -9.58 -8.94 -15.56
N ALA A 35 -9.32 -7.65 -15.61
CA ALA A 35 -8.58 -7.05 -16.71
C ALA A 35 -7.05 -7.12 -16.52
N ASN A 36 -6.59 -7.61 -15.37
CA ASN A 36 -5.15 -7.73 -15.10
C ASN A 36 -4.58 -8.95 -15.81
N GLY A 37 -3.37 -8.80 -16.34
CA GLY A 37 -2.56 -9.93 -16.76
C GLY A 37 -1.65 -10.45 -15.64
N ALA A 38 -1.41 -9.65 -14.61
CA ALA A 38 -0.52 -9.99 -13.51
C ALA A 38 -0.81 -9.13 -12.28
N VAL A 39 -0.47 -9.67 -11.13
CA VAL A 39 -0.46 -8.94 -9.85
C VAL A 39 0.93 -9.09 -9.25
N VAL A 40 1.50 -7.98 -8.84
CA VAL A 40 2.80 -7.97 -8.15
C VAL A 40 2.59 -7.41 -6.76
N VAL A 41 3.10 -8.10 -5.77
CA VAL A 41 3.01 -7.64 -4.38
C VAL A 41 4.41 -7.55 -3.79
N MET A 42 4.72 -6.41 -3.20
CA MET A 42 5.92 -6.21 -2.42
C MET A 42 5.55 -6.20 -0.95
N SER A 43 6.22 -7.00 -0.16
CA SER A 43 6.04 -7.07 1.29
C SER A 43 7.29 -6.55 1.97
N GLY A 44 7.17 -5.44 2.68
CA GLY A 44 8.23 -4.93 3.53
C GLY A 44 8.06 -5.48 4.94
N THR A 45 9.14 -5.99 5.50
CA THR A 45 9.11 -6.59 6.84
C THR A 45 10.15 -5.94 7.73
N VAL A 46 9.94 -6.05 9.03
CA VAL A 46 10.89 -5.54 10.01
C VAL A 46 12.08 -6.51 10.06
N ARG A 47 13.26 -6.00 9.75
CA ARG A 47 14.48 -6.80 9.77
C ARG A 47 15.23 -6.64 11.09
N ASN A 48 16.10 -7.60 11.39
CA ASN A 48 16.78 -7.67 12.67
C ASN A 48 18.01 -6.76 12.77
N GLN A 49 18.34 -6.00 11.72
CA GLN A 49 19.42 -5.03 11.78
C GLN A 49 19.18 -3.89 10.79
N THR A 50 19.70 -2.72 11.12
CA THR A 50 19.69 -1.54 10.27
C THR A 50 21.06 -0.90 10.37
N GLU A 51 21.73 -0.68 9.23
CA GLU A 51 23.06 -0.08 9.18
C GLU A 51 24.06 -0.83 10.07
N GLY A 52 23.97 -2.16 10.07
CA GLY A 52 24.85 -3.00 10.86
C GLY A 52 24.53 -3.07 12.34
N LYS A 53 23.50 -2.39 12.80
CA LYS A 53 23.09 -2.38 14.21
C LYS A 53 21.92 -3.32 14.44
N PRO A 54 21.91 -4.09 15.55
CA PRO A 54 20.78 -4.96 15.84
C PRO A 54 19.52 -4.16 16.11
N VAL A 55 18.39 -4.72 15.66
CA VAL A 55 17.06 -4.17 15.89
C VAL A 55 16.23 -5.25 16.57
N VAL A 56 15.50 -4.86 17.62
CA VAL A 56 14.60 -5.77 18.35
C VAL A 56 13.17 -5.55 17.91
N SER A 57 12.79 -4.31 17.73
CA SER A 57 11.48 -3.93 17.23
C SER A 57 11.57 -2.53 16.64
N LEU A 58 10.59 -2.17 15.84
CA LEU A 58 10.45 -0.82 15.34
C LEU A 58 9.09 -0.28 15.71
N GLU A 59 9.02 1.03 15.88
CA GLU A 59 7.75 1.71 16.06
C GLU A 59 7.55 2.67 14.90
N TYR A 60 6.44 2.48 14.18
CA TYR A 60 6.07 3.34 13.07
C TYR A 60 4.98 4.30 13.48
N GLN A 61 5.10 5.54 13.05
CA GLN A 61 4.09 6.57 13.24
C GLN A 61 3.79 7.23 11.91
N ALA A 62 2.58 7.71 11.74
CA ALA A 62 2.20 8.42 10.55
C ALA A 62 1.09 9.42 10.87
N TYR A 63 1.14 10.58 10.21
CA TYR A 63 0.01 11.47 10.13
C TYR A 63 -0.86 10.99 8.98
N GLU A 64 -1.96 10.36 9.31
CA GLU A 64 -2.75 9.58 8.36
C GLU A 64 -3.21 10.38 7.14
N PRO A 65 -3.81 11.58 7.28
CA PRO A 65 -4.26 12.32 6.08
C PRO A 65 -3.12 12.62 5.11
N MET A 66 -1.95 12.97 5.62
CA MET A 66 -0.79 13.23 4.77
C MET A 66 -0.29 11.97 4.10
N ALA A 67 -0.22 10.88 4.85
CA ALA A 67 0.27 9.61 4.33
C ALA A 67 -0.63 9.10 3.21
N LEU A 68 -1.95 9.18 3.38
CA LEU A 68 -2.89 8.77 2.35
C LEU A 68 -2.75 9.63 1.07
N ARG A 69 -2.48 10.91 1.21
CA ARG A 69 -2.21 11.77 0.05
C ARG A 69 -0.91 11.38 -0.66
N VAL A 70 0.11 11.02 0.10
CA VAL A 70 1.36 10.54 -0.47
C VAL A 70 1.12 9.25 -1.25
N PHE A 71 0.32 8.33 -0.72
CA PHE A 71 -0.03 7.09 -1.42
C PHE A 71 -0.74 7.39 -2.74
N ALA A 72 -1.67 8.33 -2.73
CA ALA A 72 -2.37 8.73 -3.96
C ALA A 72 -1.40 9.32 -4.98
N THR A 73 -0.44 10.12 -4.54
CA THR A 73 0.59 10.68 -5.41
C THR A 73 1.47 9.59 -6.01
N ILE A 74 1.86 8.61 -5.20
CA ILE A 74 2.63 7.46 -5.67
C ILE A 74 1.87 6.71 -6.77
N ALA A 75 0.58 6.44 -6.54
CA ALA A 75 -0.25 5.76 -7.53
C ALA A 75 -0.34 6.55 -8.84
N GLN A 76 -0.49 7.86 -8.74
CA GLN A 76 -0.52 8.73 -9.90
C GLN A 76 0.80 8.68 -10.67
N ASP A 77 1.93 8.75 -9.97
CA ASP A 77 3.25 8.68 -10.58
C ASP A 77 3.47 7.34 -11.29
N ILE A 78 3.00 6.25 -10.69
CA ILE A 78 3.07 4.93 -11.31
C ILE A 78 2.32 4.92 -12.62
N ARG A 79 1.11 5.47 -12.66
CA ARG A 79 0.29 5.47 -13.87
C ARG A 79 0.83 6.39 -14.94
N GLU A 80 1.57 7.42 -14.59
CA GLU A 80 2.24 8.25 -15.57
C GLU A 80 3.32 7.50 -16.33
N LYS A 81 3.96 6.52 -15.66
CA LYS A 81 4.98 5.68 -16.29
C LYS A 81 4.38 4.45 -16.95
N TRP A 82 3.35 3.88 -16.36
CA TRP A 82 2.75 2.62 -16.80
C TRP A 82 1.24 2.79 -16.82
N ALA A 83 0.73 3.29 -17.92
CA ALA A 83 -0.67 3.72 -18.04
C ALA A 83 -1.68 2.58 -17.88
N ASP A 84 -1.27 1.34 -18.07
CA ASP A 84 -2.14 0.19 -17.97
C ASP A 84 -2.20 -0.44 -16.57
N VAL A 85 -1.60 0.18 -15.57
CA VAL A 85 -1.77 -0.24 -14.18
C VAL A 85 -3.21 0.00 -13.76
N LYS A 86 -3.91 -1.07 -13.37
CA LYS A 86 -5.34 -1.01 -13.05
C LYS A 86 -5.59 -0.61 -11.61
N ARG A 87 -4.93 -1.26 -10.67
CA ARG A 87 -5.14 -1.01 -9.24
C ARG A 87 -3.82 -0.87 -8.52
N VAL A 88 -3.78 0.07 -7.60
CA VAL A 88 -2.66 0.26 -6.69
C VAL A 88 -3.20 0.11 -5.28
N VAL A 89 -2.60 -0.78 -4.52
CA VAL A 89 -2.96 -1.01 -3.12
C VAL A 89 -1.73 -0.72 -2.27
N ILE A 90 -1.89 0.13 -1.27
CA ILE A 90 -0.80 0.45 -0.34
C ILE A 90 -1.38 0.37 1.06
N HIS A 91 -0.98 -0.63 1.81
CA HIS A 91 -1.35 -0.79 3.21
C HIS A 91 -0.10 -0.69 4.07
N HIS A 92 -0.13 0.20 5.04
CA HIS A 92 0.97 0.40 5.95
C HIS A 92 0.49 0.19 7.39
N ARG A 93 1.24 -0.62 8.13
CA ARG A 93 0.99 -0.82 9.54
C ARG A 93 1.79 0.18 10.36
N ILE A 94 1.17 0.75 11.38
CA ILE A 94 1.81 1.65 12.32
C ILE A 94 1.74 1.06 13.72
N GLY A 95 2.48 1.65 14.65
CA GLY A 95 2.64 1.16 15.99
C GLY A 95 3.90 0.33 16.13
N ARG A 96 3.99 -0.44 17.20
CA ARG A 96 5.17 -1.24 17.46
C ARG A 96 5.10 -2.56 16.73
N LEU A 97 6.11 -2.84 15.94
CA LEU A 97 6.23 -4.07 15.18
C LEU A 97 7.45 -4.86 15.62
N GLN A 98 7.28 -6.17 15.68
CA GLN A 98 8.35 -7.11 15.98
C GLN A 98 9.09 -7.51 14.71
N ILE A 99 10.27 -8.08 14.90
CA ILE A 99 11.06 -8.63 13.80
C ILE A 99 10.22 -9.62 13.00
N GLY A 100 10.26 -9.49 11.69
CA GLY A 100 9.55 -10.39 10.77
C GLY A 100 8.11 -9.99 10.47
N GLU A 101 7.53 -9.07 11.25
CA GLU A 101 6.18 -8.62 10.96
C GLU A 101 6.15 -7.73 9.72
N ILE A 102 5.04 -7.79 9.00
CA ILE A 102 4.87 -7.00 7.78
C ILE A 102 4.54 -5.56 8.16
N SER A 103 5.33 -4.62 7.67
CA SER A 103 5.10 -3.19 7.89
C SER A 103 4.35 -2.54 6.75
N VAL A 104 4.53 -3.01 5.53
CA VAL A 104 3.90 -2.43 4.36
C VAL A 104 3.67 -3.51 3.30
N LEU A 105 2.53 -3.40 2.64
CA LEU A 105 2.20 -4.20 1.45
C LEU A 105 1.83 -3.24 0.33
N VAL A 106 2.46 -3.42 -0.78
CA VAL A 106 2.20 -2.64 -1.98
C VAL A 106 1.97 -3.55 -3.17
#